data_621284f0957815f038d92a4b889ec66e
#
_entry.id   621284f0957815f038d92a4b889ec66e
#
_cell.length_a   1.000
_cell.length_b   1.000
_cell.length_c   1.000
_cell.angle_alpha   90.00
_cell.angle_beta   90.00
_cell.angle_gamma   90.00
#
_symmetry.space_group_name_H-M   'P 1'
#
loop_
_entity.id
_entity.type
_entity.pdbx_description
1 polymer ?
#
loop_
_entity_poly.entity_id
_entity_poly.type
_entity_poly.pdbx_seq_one_letter_code
_entity_poly.pdbx_strand_id
1 'polypeptide(L)'
;LINLFLLGKKDIHLHSLGAYCEYVSSVCDTPIPNNYPAIGRDAFRTATGVHAAAIIKALKTKKDKWLADYVYSAVPASELGLQQKIDIGPVSGKSNVVFWLEQRGIEPTEKQVEIIFQYAKQAKHTLTENEVYALIDMKSDFNASAILKDITETA
;
A
#
# COMPACT_ATOMS: atom_id res chain seq x y z
N LEU A 1 -22.54 9.85 -0.61
CA LEU A 1 -22.16 10.85 0.39
C LEU A 1 -20.83 11.51 0.02
N ILE A 2 -19.74 10.76 -0.19
CA ILE A 2 -18.42 11.29 -0.50
C ILE A 2 -18.46 12.26 -1.69
N ASN A 3 -19.08 11.87 -2.81
CA ASN A 3 -19.19 12.74 -3.99
C ASN A 3 -19.94 14.05 -3.70
N LEU A 4 -20.96 14.02 -2.85
CA LEU A 4 -21.69 15.23 -2.45
C LEU A 4 -20.85 16.16 -1.59
N PHE A 5 -19.99 15.59 -0.72
CA PHE A 5 -19.02 16.35 0.05
C PHE A 5 -17.97 17.00 -0.87
N LEU A 6 -17.34 16.22 -1.73
CA LEU A 6 -16.30 16.70 -2.66
C LEU A 6 -16.82 17.76 -3.65
N LEU A 7 -18.11 17.70 -3.99
CA LEU A 7 -18.78 18.71 -4.83
C LEU A 7 -19.25 19.93 -4.03
N GLY A 8 -18.97 20.02 -2.73
CA GLY A 8 -19.42 21.10 -1.86
C GLY A 8 -20.95 21.19 -1.70
N LYS A 9 -21.69 20.09 -1.96
CA LYS A 9 -23.16 20.05 -1.88
C LYS A 9 -23.67 19.68 -0.50
N LYS A 10 -22.86 19.04 0.31
CA LYS A 10 -23.15 18.71 1.71
C LYS A 10 -21.90 18.80 2.56
N ASP A 11 -22.03 19.40 3.73
CA ASP A 11 -21.03 19.34 4.78
C ASP A 11 -21.24 18.05 5.59
N ILE A 12 -20.26 17.16 5.58
CA ILE A 12 -20.33 15.81 6.17
C ILE A 12 -18.98 15.49 6.79
N HIS A 13 -18.99 14.97 8.02
CA HIS A 13 -17.80 14.44 8.66
C HIS A 13 -17.42 13.06 8.10
N LEU A 14 -16.63 13.01 7.05
CA LEU A 14 -16.23 11.75 6.39
C LEU A 14 -15.37 10.86 7.28
N HIS A 15 -14.63 11.40 8.25
CA HIS A 15 -13.82 10.64 9.20
C HIS A 15 -14.61 9.55 9.96
N SER A 16 -15.89 9.77 10.22
CA SER A 16 -16.74 8.79 10.92
C SER A 16 -17.31 7.69 10.01
N LEU A 17 -17.13 7.84 8.69
CA LEU A 17 -17.75 6.93 7.72
C LEU A 17 -17.20 5.50 7.82
N GLY A 18 -15.90 5.33 8.09
CA GLY A 18 -15.28 4.02 8.31
C GLY A 18 -15.92 3.28 9.48
N ALA A 19 -15.96 3.92 10.66
CA ALA A 19 -16.57 3.34 11.87
C ALA A 19 -18.05 3.03 11.67
N TYR A 20 -18.79 3.89 10.96
CA TYR A 20 -20.19 3.63 10.62
C TYR A 20 -20.33 2.38 9.74
N CYS A 21 -19.51 2.24 8.71
CA CYS A 21 -19.55 1.06 7.82
C CYS A 21 -19.20 -0.23 8.58
N GLU A 22 -18.20 -0.19 9.46
CA GLU A 22 -17.83 -1.31 10.31
C GLU A 22 -18.97 -1.72 11.27
N TYR A 23 -19.63 -0.73 11.90
CA TYR A 23 -20.78 -0.99 12.74
C TYR A 23 -21.93 -1.65 11.97
N VAL A 24 -22.29 -1.11 10.80
CA VAL A 24 -23.34 -1.68 9.94
C VAL A 24 -22.95 -3.10 9.49
N SER A 25 -21.72 -3.30 9.08
CA SER A 25 -21.19 -4.61 8.71
C SER A 25 -21.37 -5.65 9.82
N SER A 26 -21.04 -5.26 11.06
CA SER A 26 -21.17 -6.15 12.22
C SER A 26 -22.63 -6.47 12.59
N VAL A 27 -23.51 -5.46 12.56
CA VAL A 27 -24.93 -5.62 12.89
C VAL A 27 -25.68 -6.46 11.83
N CYS A 28 -25.32 -6.25 10.56
CA CYS A 28 -25.96 -6.94 9.43
C CYS A 28 -25.29 -8.29 9.08
N ASP A 29 -24.24 -8.66 9.79
CA ASP A 29 -23.41 -9.84 9.49
C ASP A 29 -23.00 -9.89 8.01
N THR A 30 -22.63 -8.73 7.47
CA THR A 30 -22.23 -8.59 6.07
C THR A 30 -20.84 -7.97 5.99
N PRO A 31 -19.79 -8.75 5.66
CA PRO A 31 -18.42 -8.25 5.65
C PRO A 31 -18.19 -7.20 4.55
N ILE A 32 -17.41 -6.17 4.87
CA ILE A 32 -16.99 -5.18 3.90
C ILE A 32 -15.96 -5.83 2.95
N PRO A 33 -16.22 -5.88 1.62
CA PRO A 33 -15.24 -6.38 0.67
C PRO A 33 -13.94 -5.57 0.70
N ASN A 34 -12.79 -6.24 0.52
CA ASN A 34 -11.49 -5.56 0.55
C ASN A 34 -11.39 -4.42 -0.47
N ASN A 35 -12.01 -4.57 -1.63
CA ASN A 35 -12.05 -3.59 -2.71
C ASN A 35 -13.25 -2.64 -2.64
N TYR A 36 -13.97 -2.59 -1.50
CA TYR A 36 -15.10 -1.68 -1.35
C TYR A 36 -14.61 -0.22 -1.47
N PRO A 37 -15.28 0.62 -2.30
CA PRO A 37 -14.82 1.98 -2.55
C PRO A 37 -14.66 2.79 -1.25
N ALA A 38 -13.53 3.49 -1.13
CA ALA A 38 -13.16 4.40 -0.05
C ALA A 38 -13.00 3.78 1.36
N ILE A 39 -13.68 2.67 1.67
CA ILE A 39 -13.67 2.08 3.03
C ILE A 39 -13.00 0.71 3.05
N GLY A 40 -13.02 -0.02 1.95
CA GLY A 40 -12.38 -1.33 1.87
C GLY A 40 -10.88 -1.27 2.18
N ARG A 41 -10.33 -2.35 2.70
CA ARG A 41 -8.92 -2.44 3.10
C ARG A 41 -7.94 -2.02 1.99
N ASP A 42 -8.31 -2.27 0.74
CA ASP A 42 -7.45 -2.03 -0.43
C ASP A 42 -7.75 -0.68 -1.13
N ALA A 43 -8.68 0.13 -0.61
CA ALA A 43 -9.17 1.35 -1.26
C ALA A 43 -8.06 2.38 -1.55
N PHE A 44 -7.05 2.50 -0.67
CA PHE A 44 -5.95 3.46 -0.78
C PHE A 44 -4.59 2.77 -0.86
N ARG A 45 -4.55 1.57 -1.42
CA ARG A 45 -3.32 0.81 -1.61
C ARG A 45 -2.85 0.88 -3.05
N THR A 46 -1.55 1.05 -3.25
CA THR A 46 -0.94 0.96 -4.57
C THR A 46 0.37 0.17 -4.54
N ALA A 47 0.51 -0.77 -5.47
CA ALA A 47 1.75 -1.51 -5.72
C ALA A 47 2.39 -1.11 -7.05
N THR A 48 1.73 -0.27 -7.87
CA THR A 48 2.23 0.15 -9.18
C THR A 48 3.38 1.14 -9.03
N GLY A 49 4.53 0.84 -9.64
CA GLY A 49 5.75 1.63 -9.47
C GLY A 49 5.61 3.11 -9.84
N VAL A 50 4.94 3.42 -10.97
CA VAL A 50 4.74 4.81 -11.42
C VAL A 50 3.85 5.60 -10.47
N HIS A 51 2.72 5.01 -10.05
CA HIS A 51 1.80 5.64 -9.11
C HIS A 51 2.46 5.84 -7.74
N ALA A 52 3.12 4.80 -7.21
CA ALA A 52 3.85 4.88 -5.97
C ALA A 52 4.94 5.97 -6.01
N ALA A 53 5.71 6.05 -7.07
CA ALA A 53 6.76 7.05 -7.21
C ALA A 53 6.20 8.49 -7.16
N ALA A 54 5.05 8.76 -7.77
CA ALA A 54 4.41 10.07 -7.72
C ALA A 54 3.87 10.39 -6.31
N ILE A 55 3.20 9.44 -5.65
CA ILE A 55 2.73 9.60 -4.27
C ILE A 55 3.91 9.83 -3.32
N ILE A 56 4.97 9.03 -3.42
CA ILE A 56 6.19 9.16 -2.60
C ILE A 56 6.83 10.54 -2.81
N LYS A 57 6.94 11.00 -4.06
CA LYS A 57 7.46 12.33 -4.36
C LYS A 57 6.62 13.42 -3.72
N ALA A 58 5.30 13.32 -3.79
CA ALA A 58 4.38 14.27 -3.16
C ALA A 58 4.53 14.25 -1.63
N LEU A 59 4.61 13.07 -0.99
CA LEU A 59 4.81 12.93 0.46
C LEU A 59 6.13 13.51 0.96
N LYS A 60 7.22 13.38 0.16
CA LYS A 60 8.54 13.94 0.48
C LYS A 60 8.60 15.48 0.28
N THR A 61 7.64 16.06 -0.43
CA THR A 61 7.56 17.50 -0.63
C THR A 61 6.86 18.15 0.57
N LYS A 62 7.63 18.86 1.41
CA LYS A 62 7.12 19.44 2.68
C LYS A 62 5.96 20.44 2.51
N LYS A 63 5.79 21.03 1.32
CA LYS A 63 4.82 22.11 1.06
C LYS A 63 3.41 21.61 0.73
N ASP A 64 3.25 20.41 0.15
CA ASP A 64 2.01 19.98 -0.48
C ASP A 64 1.62 18.56 -0.07
N LYS A 65 1.46 18.31 1.23
CA LYS A 65 1.02 16.98 1.74
C LYS A 65 -0.33 16.55 1.15
N TRP A 66 -1.23 17.51 0.89
CA TRP A 66 -2.52 17.25 0.25
C TRP A 66 -2.37 16.67 -1.17
N LEU A 67 -1.29 17.01 -1.89
CA LEU A 67 -1.06 16.51 -3.24
C LEU A 67 -0.91 14.98 -3.28
N ALA A 68 -0.33 14.38 -2.24
CA ALA A 68 -0.21 12.93 -2.16
C ALA A 68 -1.56 12.22 -2.13
N ASP A 69 -2.57 12.86 -1.55
CA ASP A 69 -3.93 12.33 -1.49
C ASP A 69 -4.69 12.43 -2.83
N TYR A 70 -4.29 13.37 -3.68
CA TYR A 70 -4.99 13.63 -4.94
C TYR A 70 -4.28 13.07 -6.18
N VAL A 71 -2.98 12.81 -6.09
CA VAL A 71 -2.15 12.55 -7.28
C VAL A 71 -2.59 11.31 -8.09
N TYR A 72 -3.18 10.31 -7.45
CA TYR A 72 -3.77 9.13 -8.12
C TYR A 72 -5.05 8.64 -7.42
N SER A 73 -5.73 9.52 -6.72
CA SER A 73 -6.94 9.19 -5.97
C SER A 73 -8.04 10.19 -6.27
N ALA A 74 -9.19 9.71 -6.69
CA ALA A 74 -10.37 10.56 -6.88
C ALA A 74 -10.99 11.00 -5.55
N VAL A 75 -10.67 10.29 -4.46
CA VAL A 75 -11.11 10.59 -3.10
C VAL A 75 -9.85 10.72 -2.23
N PRO A 76 -9.65 11.85 -1.53
CA PRO A 76 -8.52 12.00 -0.63
C PRO A 76 -8.64 11.06 0.57
N ALA A 77 -7.60 10.28 0.85
CA ALA A 77 -7.59 9.36 1.98
C ALA A 77 -7.70 10.09 3.32
N SER A 78 -7.06 11.26 3.45
CA SER A 78 -7.07 12.07 4.66
C SER A 78 -8.46 12.54 5.06
N GLU A 79 -9.37 12.82 4.12
CA GLU A 79 -10.77 13.19 4.41
C GLU A 79 -11.55 12.08 5.11
N LEU A 80 -11.09 10.84 4.97
CA LEU A 80 -11.66 9.66 5.62
C LEU A 80 -10.90 9.25 6.88
N GLY A 81 -9.87 10.02 7.30
CA GLY A 81 -8.98 9.66 8.38
C GLY A 81 -8.03 8.50 8.02
N LEU A 82 -7.86 8.22 6.73
CA LEU A 82 -7.02 7.16 6.19
C LEU A 82 -5.74 7.72 5.55
N GLN A 83 -4.86 6.83 5.11
CA GLN A 83 -3.60 7.19 4.46
C GLN A 83 -3.36 6.34 3.22
N GLN A 84 -2.66 6.91 2.25
CA GLN A 84 -2.14 6.16 1.10
C GLN A 84 -1.14 5.11 1.58
N LYS A 85 -1.30 3.87 1.12
CA LYS A 85 -0.42 2.74 1.43
C LYS A 85 0.33 2.32 0.18
N ILE A 86 1.65 2.26 0.28
CA ILE A 86 2.51 1.79 -0.79
C ILE A 86 2.91 0.35 -0.49
N ASP A 87 2.55 -0.55 -1.38
CA ASP A 87 2.87 -1.96 -1.30
C ASP A 87 3.97 -2.35 -2.29
N ILE A 88 4.50 -3.56 -2.09
CA ILE A 88 5.50 -4.18 -2.94
C ILE A 88 4.88 -5.38 -3.66
N GLY A 89 5.02 -5.44 -4.98
CA GLY A 89 4.50 -6.52 -5.80
C GLY A 89 5.13 -6.57 -7.19
N PRO A 90 4.64 -7.42 -8.10
CA PRO A 90 5.28 -7.67 -9.40
C PRO A 90 5.40 -6.43 -10.30
N VAL A 91 4.51 -5.45 -10.13
CA VAL A 91 4.51 -4.20 -10.91
C VAL A 91 5.16 -3.02 -10.18
N SER A 92 5.76 -3.26 -9.02
CA SER A 92 6.44 -2.24 -8.21
C SER A 92 7.78 -1.80 -8.83
N GLY A 93 8.19 -0.60 -8.48
CA GLY A 93 9.56 -0.10 -8.69
C GLY A 93 10.41 -0.23 -7.42
N LYS A 94 11.72 -0.01 -7.52
CA LYS A 94 12.62 0.03 -6.34
C LYS A 94 12.20 1.09 -5.33
N SER A 95 11.60 2.20 -5.78
CA SER A 95 11.06 3.25 -4.91
C SER A 95 9.98 2.76 -3.95
N ASN A 96 9.16 1.77 -4.35
CA ASN A 96 8.19 1.13 -3.46
C ASN A 96 8.91 0.44 -2.30
N VAL A 97 9.96 -0.32 -2.60
CA VAL A 97 10.75 -1.06 -1.60
C VAL A 97 11.41 -0.09 -0.61
N VAL A 98 12.13 0.90 -1.14
CA VAL A 98 12.78 1.92 -0.31
C VAL A 98 11.78 2.60 0.62
N PHE A 99 10.67 3.09 0.09
CA PHE A 99 9.65 3.78 0.87
C PHE A 99 9.01 2.87 1.92
N TRP A 100 8.71 1.61 1.56
CA TRP A 100 8.14 0.63 2.48
C TRP A 100 9.03 0.37 3.70
N LEU A 101 10.35 0.26 3.47
CA LEU A 101 11.37 0.11 4.52
C LEU A 101 11.48 1.38 5.38
N GLU A 102 11.62 2.56 4.75
CA GLU A 102 11.69 3.86 5.44
C GLU A 102 10.49 4.09 6.38
N GLN A 103 9.27 3.75 5.94
CA GLN A 103 8.05 3.90 6.73
C GLN A 103 8.04 3.03 7.99
N ARG A 104 8.85 1.99 8.04
CA ARG A 104 8.98 1.06 9.18
C ARG A 104 10.26 1.31 10.00
N GLY A 105 10.95 2.42 9.72
CA GLY A 105 12.19 2.78 10.42
C GLY A 105 13.38 1.89 10.05
N ILE A 106 13.30 1.16 8.94
CA ILE A 106 14.38 0.31 8.44
C ILE A 106 15.17 1.11 7.42
N GLU A 107 16.47 1.31 7.66
CA GLU A 107 17.35 1.98 6.71
C GLU A 107 17.63 1.04 5.51
N PRO A 108 17.20 1.43 4.28
CA PRO A 108 17.30 0.56 3.12
C PRO A 108 18.74 0.47 2.63
N THR A 109 19.32 -0.72 2.60
CA THR A 109 20.59 -0.97 1.90
C THR A 109 20.32 -1.34 0.44
N GLU A 110 21.24 -0.99 -0.46
CA GLU A 110 21.10 -1.32 -1.90
C GLU A 110 20.88 -2.82 -2.13
N LYS A 111 21.57 -3.65 -1.36
CA LYS A 111 21.46 -5.11 -1.46
C LYS A 111 20.06 -5.60 -1.05
N GLN A 112 19.53 -5.14 0.08
CA GLN A 112 18.18 -5.49 0.53
C GLN A 112 17.12 -5.04 -0.47
N VAL A 113 17.25 -3.80 -0.98
CA VAL A 113 16.33 -3.27 -1.99
C VAL A 113 16.34 -4.13 -3.25
N GLU A 114 17.52 -4.56 -3.71
CA GLU A 114 17.63 -5.40 -4.89
C GLU A 114 17.02 -6.79 -4.68
N ILE A 115 17.30 -7.45 -3.54
CA ILE A 115 16.75 -8.78 -3.21
C ILE A 115 15.22 -8.72 -3.19
N ILE A 116 14.64 -7.78 -2.43
CA ILE A 116 13.19 -7.64 -2.31
C ILE A 116 12.57 -7.31 -3.67
N PHE A 117 13.20 -6.42 -4.44
CA PHE A 117 12.72 -6.02 -5.75
C PHE A 117 12.69 -7.20 -6.72
N GLN A 118 13.76 -8.00 -6.80
CA GLN A 118 13.83 -9.15 -7.68
C GLN A 118 12.83 -10.23 -7.27
N TYR A 119 12.67 -10.49 -5.99
CA TYR A 119 11.66 -11.40 -5.49
C TYR A 119 10.26 -10.94 -5.87
N ALA A 120 9.95 -9.65 -5.64
CA ALA A 120 8.66 -9.07 -6.00
C ALA A 120 8.33 -9.20 -7.49
N LYS A 121 9.34 -9.07 -8.39
CA LYS A 121 9.16 -9.22 -9.83
C LYS A 121 8.70 -10.61 -10.26
N GLN A 122 9.01 -11.62 -9.46
CA GLN A 122 8.68 -13.01 -9.75
C GLN A 122 7.44 -13.49 -8.99
N ALA A 123 7.03 -12.76 -7.94
CA ALA A 123 5.81 -13.03 -7.21
C ALA A 123 4.57 -12.87 -8.11
N LYS A 124 3.53 -13.65 -7.83
CA LYS A 124 2.22 -13.54 -8.51
C LYS A 124 1.22 -12.67 -7.74
N HIS A 125 1.64 -12.13 -6.60
CA HIS A 125 0.81 -11.34 -5.68
C HIS A 125 1.61 -10.19 -5.08
N THR A 126 0.92 -9.27 -4.42
CA THR A 126 1.53 -8.24 -3.57
C THR A 126 2.10 -8.89 -2.33
N LEU A 127 3.38 -8.65 -2.03
CA LEU A 127 4.05 -9.28 -0.90
C LEU A 127 3.38 -8.90 0.42
N THR A 128 3.26 -9.88 1.30
CA THR A 128 2.86 -9.68 2.69
C THR A 128 4.01 -9.07 3.48
N GLU A 129 3.71 -8.47 4.64
CA GLU A 129 4.75 -7.95 5.53
C GLU A 129 5.71 -9.06 5.97
N ASN A 130 5.20 -10.25 6.29
CA ASN A 130 6.02 -11.39 6.72
C ASN A 130 7.02 -11.82 5.63
N GLU A 131 6.61 -11.84 4.37
CA GLU A 131 7.51 -12.15 3.25
C GLU A 131 8.62 -11.10 3.13
N VAL A 132 8.28 -9.80 3.25
CA VAL A 132 9.29 -8.75 3.19
C VAL A 132 10.25 -8.82 4.36
N TYR A 133 9.77 -9.05 5.59
CA TYR A 133 10.65 -9.22 6.76
C TYR A 133 11.55 -10.45 6.62
N ALA A 134 11.03 -11.57 6.15
CA ALA A 134 11.86 -12.76 5.88
C ALA A 134 12.99 -12.47 4.89
N LEU A 135 12.73 -11.67 3.85
CA LEU A 135 13.75 -11.26 2.87
C LEU A 135 14.80 -10.30 3.47
N ILE A 136 14.42 -9.47 4.46
CA ILE A 136 15.36 -8.58 5.17
C ILE A 136 16.29 -9.38 6.05
N ASP A 137 15.76 -10.40 6.77
CA ASP A 137 16.52 -11.24 7.70
C ASP A 137 17.45 -12.24 7.00
N MET A 138 17.28 -12.45 5.71
CA MET A 138 18.15 -13.31 4.91
C MET A 138 19.55 -12.73 4.82
N LYS A 139 20.48 -13.33 5.59
CA LYS A 139 21.90 -12.99 5.57
C LYS A 139 22.51 -13.14 4.18
N SER A 140 23.52 -12.37 3.92
CA SER A 140 24.18 -12.01 2.65
C SER A 140 24.61 -13.13 1.68
N ASP A 141 24.33 -14.39 1.95
CA ASP A 141 24.89 -15.53 1.19
C ASP A 141 23.85 -16.27 0.31
N PHE A 142 22.67 -15.68 0.12
CA PHE A 142 21.59 -16.37 -0.55
C PHE A 142 21.49 -16.02 -2.05
N ASN A 143 21.58 -17.04 -2.88
CA ASN A 143 21.32 -16.95 -4.31
C ASN A 143 19.79 -16.91 -4.52
N ALA A 144 19.24 -15.80 -5.03
CA ALA A 144 17.80 -15.60 -5.25
C ALA A 144 17.12 -16.74 -6.05
N SER A 145 17.89 -17.49 -6.85
CA SER A 145 17.43 -18.65 -7.60
C SER A 145 17.08 -19.88 -6.75
N ALA A 146 17.57 -19.98 -5.50
CA ALA A 146 17.28 -21.12 -4.62
C ALA A 146 15.88 -20.99 -3.97
N ILE A 147 15.45 -19.76 -3.62
CA ILE A 147 14.12 -19.52 -3.01
C ILE A 147 13.00 -19.82 -4.02
N LEU A 148 13.27 -19.58 -5.31
CA LEU A 148 12.29 -19.80 -6.36
C LEU A 148 11.99 -21.28 -6.59
N LYS A 149 12.96 -22.17 -6.32
CA LYS A 149 12.72 -23.62 -6.40
C LYS A 149 11.79 -24.12 -5.30
N ASP A 150 11.97 -23.65 -4.06
CA ASP A 150 11.14 -24.11 -2.92
C ASP A 150 9.67 -23.69 -3.03
N ILE A 151 9.39 -22.52 -3.63
CA ILE A 151 8.00 -22.00 -3.76
C ILE A 151 7.27 -22.67 -4.93
N THR A 152 7.98 -23.11 -5.98
CA THR A 152 7.38 -23.82 -7.12
C THR A 152 7.11 -25.30 -6.83
N GLU A 153 7.75 -25.90 -5.83
CA GLU A 153 7.54 -27.29 -5.42
C GLU A 153 6.43 -27.45 -4.36
N THR A 154 5.95 -26.35 -3.75
CA THR A 154 4.90 -26.38 -2.70
C THR A 154 3.55 -25.78 -3.17
N ALA A 155 3.37 -25.48 -4.45
CA ALA A 155 2.12 -24.98 -5.06
C ALA A 155 1.53 -26.05 -6.06
#